data_d9aa58549f54894ea8a7729993d1c43d
#
_entry.id   d9aa58549f54894ea8a7729993d1c43d
#
_cell.length_a   1.000
_cell.length_b   1.000
_cell.length_c   1.000
_cell.angle_alpha   90.00
_cell.angle_beta   90.00
_cell.angle_gamma   90.00
#
_symmetry.space_group_name_H-M   'P 1'
#
loop_
_entity.id
_entity.type
_entity.pdbx_description
1 polymer ?
#
loop_
_entity_poly.entity_id
_entity_poly.type
_entity_poly.pdbx_seq_one_letter_code
_entity_poly.pdbx_strand_id
1 'polypeptide(L)'
;IVPPKPSLSPVFVRNYTMASIAGVSVQDKLVYLYRGDKKLGEHRGDIGFTHKGLSGPGILDFSRNILSGDQLRINFIDDKADEFRSALITASEKEGKTAIQTYLKKYELPRSLLQLILKSIPIEPETRLAEITKIQRNQLVAAFCEYPFVVEKVGGFNMAMATAGGVSLAEVNSKTMESKLVPGLYFAGEV
;
A
#
# COMPACT_ATOMS: atom_id res chain seq x y z
N ILE A 1 -1.42 -10.17 -29.98
CA ILE A 1 -0.52 -10.24 -28.80
C ILE A 1 -0.62 -8.93 -28.05
N VAL A 2 -0.79 -9.02 -26.73
CA VAL A 2 -0.72 -7.90 -25.79
C VAL A 2 0.75 -7.78 -25.33
N PRO A 3 1.38 -6.58 -25.40
CA PRO A 3 2.79 -6.43 -25.03
C PRO A 3 3.08 -6.94 -23.61
N PRO A 4 4.08 -7.83 -23.44
CA PRO A 4 4.46 -8.32 -22.13
C PRO A 4 4.96 -7.21 -21.23
N LYS A 5 4.59 -7.26 -19.94
CA LYS A 5 5.05 -6.35 -18.90
C LYS A 5 5.26 -7.09 -17.58
N PRO A 6 6.14 -6.61 -16.69
CA PRO A 6 6.31 -7.20 -15.38
C PRO A 6 4.99 -7.20 -14.59
N SER A 7 4.72 -8.29 -13.87
CA SER A 7 3.61 -8.45 -12.95
C SER A 7 4.07 -9.15 -11.67
N LEU A 8 3.33 -9.04 -10.59
CA LEU A 8 3.76 -9.51 -9.27
C LEU A 8 5.17 -8.99 -8.93
N SER A 9 5.34 -7.68 -9.02
CA SER A 9 6.64 -7.04 -8.91
C SER A 9 6.65 -6.00 -7.77
N PRO A 10 7.74 -5.89 -6.99
CA PRO A 10 7.86 -4.86 -5.96
C PRO A 10 7.86 -3.46 -6.58
N VAL A 11 7.54 -2.45 -5.79
CA VAL A 11 7.62 -1.05 -6.19
C VAL A 11 8.76 -0.33 -5.48
N PHE A 12 9.45 0.54 -6.20
CA PHE A 12 10.43 1.48 -5.66
C PHE A 12 9.73 2.79 -5.35
N VAL A 13 10.05 3.38 -4.21
CA VAL A 13 9.39 4.59 -3.72
C VAL A 13 10.36 5.78 -3.76
N ARG A 14 9.87 6.90 -4.26
CA ARG A 14 10.63 8.15 -4.29
C ARG A 14 10.77 8.71 -2.87
N ASN A 15 11.98 9.21 -2.52
CA ASN A 15 12.28 9.76 -1.20
C ASN A 15 11.87 8.82 -0.04
N TYR A 16 12.20 7.54 -0.21
CA TYR A 16 11.78 6.48 0.71
C TYR A 16 12.41 6.62 2.09
N THR A 17 11.60 6.81 3.11
CA THR A 17 12.04 7.05 4.50
C THR A 17 12.00 5.80 5.39
N MET A 18 11.46 4.69 4.89
CA MET A 18 11.26 3.47 5.69
C MET A 18 12.33 2.38 5.45
N ALA A 19 13.48 2.73 4.86
CA ALA A 19 14.56 1.76 4.56
C ALA A 19 15.11 1.07 5.83
N SER A 20 15.08 1.74 6.99
CA SER A 20 15.55 1.20 8.26
C SER A 20 14.70 0.06 8.83
N ILE A 21 13.49 -0.14 8.31
CA ILE A 21 12.61 -1.26 8.67
C ILE A 21 12.51 -2.29 7.55
N ALA A 22 13.48 -2.36 6.66
CA ALA A 22 13.52 -3.41 5.65
C ALA A 22 13.45 -4.81 6.29
N GLY A 23 12.60 -5.68 5.75
CA GLY A 23 12.29 -6.99 6.31
C GLY A 23 11.12 -7.02 7.29
N VAL A 24 10.62 -5.87 7.75
CA VAL A 24 9.37 -5.80 8.51
C VAL A 24 8.19 -5.96 7.56
N SER A 25 7.12 -6.60 8.01
CA SER A 25 5.85 -6.68 7.30
C SER A 25 4.68 -6.31 8.21
N VAL A 26 3.59 -5.87 7.60
CA VAL A 26 2.29 -5.67 8.24
C VAL A 26 1.25 -6.49 7.47
N GLN A 27 0.39 -7.16 8.22
CA GLN A 27 -0.58 -8.07 7.64
C GLN A 27 -1.88 -7.35 7.27
N ASP A 28 -2.50 -7.82 6.19
CA ASP A 28 -3.87 -7.51 5.79
C ASP A 28 -4.22 -6.01 5.78
N LYS A 29 -3.34 -5.17 5.18
CA LYS A 29 -3.56 -3.73 5.12
C LYS A 29 -4.22 -3.30 3.81
N LEU A 30 -5.03 -2.25 3.89
CA LEU A 30 -5.72 -1.67 2.74
C LEU A 30 -4.80 -0.67 2.03
N VAL A 31 -4.58 -0.89 0.75
CA VAL A 31 -3.76 -0.06 -0.13
C VAL A 31 -4.65 0.58 -1.18
N TYR A 32 -4.59 1.90 -1.28
CA TYR A 32 -5.26 2.67 -2.32
C TYR A 32 -4.27 3.09 -3.39
N LEU A 33 -4.66 2.98 -4.66
CA LEU A 33 -3.89 3.48 -5.80
C LEU A 33 -4.51 4.78 -6.31
N TYR A 34 -3.70 5.83 -6.36
CA TYR A 34 -4.07 7.13 -6.91
C TYR A 34 -3.16 7.49 -8.10
N ARG A 35 -3.77 8.09 -9.13
CA ARG A 35 -3.06 8.73 -10.25
C ARG A 35 -3.50 10.19 -10.33
N GLY A 36 -2.62 11.11 -9.93
CA GLY A 36 -3.03 12.46 -9.57
C GLY A 36 -4.04 12.40 -8.41
N ASP A 37 -5.14 13.11 -8.55
CA ASP A 37 -6.20 13.14 -7.52
C ASP A 37 -7.24 12.02 -7.68
N LYS A 38 -7.12 11.19 -8.73
CA LYS A 38 -8.10 10.14 -9.01
C LYS A 38 -7.71 8.84 -8.33
N LYS A 39 -8.58 8.32 -7.45
CA LYS A 39 -8.48 6.95 -6.95
C LYS A 39 -8.82 5.97 -8.09
N LEU A 40 -7.87 5.09 -8.43
CA LEU A 40 -8.01 4.08 -9.48
C LEU A 40 -8.53 2.74 -8.95
N GLY A 41 -8.26 2.46 -7.68
CA GLY A 41 -8.70 1.22 -7.05
C GLY A 41 -8.11 1.05 -5.65
N GLU A 42 -8.44 -0.08 -5.05
CA GLU A 42 -7.90 -0.51 -3.76
C GLU A 42 -7.63 -2.00 -3.78
N HIS A 43 -6.70 -2.42 -2.95
CA HIS A 43 -6.36 -3.82 -2.74
C HIS A 43 -6.00 -4.04 -1.28
N ARG A 44 -6.34 -5.22 -0.74
CA ARG A 44 -6.02 -5.60 0.62
C ARG A 44 -5.05 -6.78 0.62
N GLY A 45 -4.03 -6.70 1.46
CA GLY A 45 -3.05 -7.76 1.60
C GLY A 45 -1.85 -7.35 2.45
N ASP A 46 -0.93 -8.29 2.65
CA ASP A 46 0.29 -8.06 3.42
C ASP A 46 1.25 -7.13 2.69
N ILE A 47 1.86 -6.22 3.45
CA ILE A 47 2.82 -5.25 2.91
C ILE A 47 4.17 -5.50 3.56
N GLY A 48 5.19 -5.74 2.73
CA GLY A 48 6.58 -5.85 3.14
C GLY A 48 7.35 -4.57 2.85
N PHE A 49 8.12 -4.11 3.83
CA PHE A 49 9.05 -2.98 3.66
C PHE A 49 10.40 -3.50 3.19
N THR A 50 10.94 -2.90 2.14
CA THR A 50 12.26 -3.23 1.58
C THR A 50 13.24 -2.08 1.78
N HIS A 51 14.48 -2.22 1.34
CA HIS A 51 15.46 -1.13 1.39
C HIS A 51 15.13 0.07 0.48
N LYS A 52 14.29 -0.12 -0.55
CA LYS A 52 14.03 0.91 -1.58
C LYS A 52 12.55 1.14 -1.85
N GLY A 53 11.65 0.45 -1.15
CA GLY A 53 10.23 0.58 -1.39
C GLY A 53 9.41 -0.54 -0.74
N LEU A 54 8.36 -0.98 -1.43
CA LEU A 54 7.34 -1.87 -0.91
C LEU A 54 7.24 -3.17 -1.72
N SER A 55 6.86 -4.24 -1.04
CA SER A 55 6.62 -5.57 -1.59
C SER A 55 5.48 -6.25 -0.80
N GLY A 56 5.34 -7.55 -0.92
CA GLY A 56 4.28 -8.34 -0.28
C GLY A 56 3.00 -8.42 -1.14
N PRO A 57 2.11 -9.37 -0.86
CA PRO A 57 0.91 -9.62 -1.65
C PRO A 57 0.07 -8.37 -1.92
N GLY A 58 -0.13 -7.50 -0.91
CA GLY A 58 -0.87 -6.25 -1.03
C GLY A 58 -0.31 -5.28 -2.08
N ILE A 59 0.97 -5.41 -2.44
CA ILE A 59 1.64 -4.61 -3.46
C ILE A 59 1.81 -5.39 -4.76
N LEU A 60 2.26 -6.65 -4.67
CA LEU A 60 2.60 -7.48 -5.83
C LEU A 60 1.38 -7.72 -6.73
N ASP A 61 0.26 -8.14 -6.16
CA ASP A 61 -0.98 -8.44 -6.89
C ASP A 61 -1.54 -7.20 -7.60
N PHE A 62 -1.27 -6.02 -7.04
CA PHE A 62 -1.73 -4.75 -7.57
C PHE A 62 -0.74 -4.12 -8.57
N SER A 63 0.50 -4.60 -8.60
CA SER A 63 1.64 -3.98 -9.30
C SER A 63 1.43 -3.77 -10.79
N ARG A 64 0.66 -4.66 -11.47
CA ARG A 64 0.35 -4.54 -12.91
C ARG A 64 -0.40 -3.26 -13.30
N ASN A 65 -1.09 -2.63 -12.33
CA ASN A 65 -1.87 -1.41 -12.51
C ASN A 65 -1.10 -0.14 -12.13
N ILE A 66 0.05 -0.30 -11.48
CA ILE A 66 0.88 0.80 -10.95
C ILE A 66 1.80 1.34 -12.04
N LEU A 67 1.90 2.66 -12.12
CA LEU A 67 2.85 3.36 -13.00
C LEU A 67 3.78 4.26 -12.17
N SER A 68 4.91 4.66 -12.76
CA SER A 68 5.77 5.70 -12.19
C SER A 68 4.98 7.00 -12.01
N GLY A 69 5.13 7.62 -10.85
CA GLY A 69 4.41 8.84 -10.46
C GLY A 69 3.07 8.60 -9.78
N ASP A 70 2.54 7.38 -9.80
CA ASP A 70 1.35 7.04 -9.02
C ASP A 70 1.64 7.14 -7.52
N GLN A 71 0.59 7.29 -6.72
CA GLN A 71 0.66 7.31 -5.26
C GLN A 71 -0.06 6.10 -4.69
N LEU A 72 0.65 5.32 -3.90
CA LEU A 72 0.06 4.32 -3.02
C LEU A 72 -0.22 4.97 -1.66
N ARG A 73 -1.44 4.85 -1.16
CA ARG A 73 -1.78 5.27 0.20
C ARG A 73 -2.16 4.05 1.00
N ILE A 74 -1.54 3.89 2.17
CA ILE A 74 -1.73 2.72 3.01
C ILE A 74 -2.51 3.09 4.26
N ASN A 75 -3.58 2.35 4.53
CA ASN A 75 -4.25 2.39 5.82
C ASN A 75 -3.60 1.35 6.74
N PHE A 76 -2.91 1.82 7.76
CA PHE A 76 -2.18 0.96 8.71
C PHE A 76 -3.03 0.47 9.87
N ILE A 77 -4.17 1.11 10.16
CA ILE A 77 -4.95 0.86 11.38
C ILE A 77 -6.35 0.29 11.13
N ASP A 78 -6.73 0.13 9.87
CA ASP A 78 -8.02 -0.39 9.39
C ASP A 78 -9.26 0.47 9.73
N ASP A 79 -9.13 1.45 10.62
CA ASP A 79 -10.18 2.43 10.87
C ASP A 79 -10.35 3.36 9.65
N LYS A 80 -11.56 3.81 9.40
CA LYS A 80 -11.79 4.93 8.47
C LYS A 80 -11.30 6.24 9.08
N ALA A 81 -10.92 7.19 8.25
CA ALA A 81 -10.39 8.48 8.69
C ALA A 81 -11.29 9.20 9.72
N ASP A 82 -12.61 9.18 9.51
CA ASP A 82 -13.57 9.82 10.42
C ASP A 82 -13.75 9.03 11.72
N GLU A 83 -13.70 7.70 11.66
CA GLU A 83 -13.75 6.83 12.85
C GLU A 83 -12.52 7.06 13.73
N PHE A 84 -11.31 7.06 13.13
CA PHE A 84 -10.08 7.33 13.88
C PHE A 84 -10.04 8.77 14.44
N ARG A 85 -10.51 9.76 13.68
CA ARG A 85 -10.63 11.14 14.16
C ARG A 85 -11.53 11.24 15.38
N SER A 86 -12.71 10.61 15.33
CA SER A 86 -13.66 10.57 16.44
C SER A 86 -13.10 9.84 17.65
N ALA A 87 -12.40 8.73 17.43
CA ALA A 87 -11.73 7.97 18.47
C ALA A 87 -10.65 8.80 19.19
N LEU A 88 -9.85 9.59 18.45
CA LEU A 88 -8.85 10.50 19.03
C LEU A 88 -9.49 11.62 19.87
N ILE A 89 -10.64 12.18 19.44
CA ILE A 89 -11.39 13.19 20.20
C ILE A 89 -11.90 12.58 21.51
N THR A 90 -12.57 11.46 21.42
CA THR A 90 -13.11 10.76 22.60
C THR A 90 -12.00 10.37 23.58
N ALA A 91 -10.85 9.89 23.08
CA ALA A 91 -9.71 9.55 23.91
C ALA A 91 -9.09 10.79 24.57
N SER A 92 -9.06 11.94 23.91
CA SER A 92 -8.56 13.18 24.52
C SER A 92 -9.40 13.63 25.71
N GLU A 93 -10.69 13.35 25.70
CA GLU A 93 -11.61 13.65 26.81
C GLU A 93 -11.53 12.64 27.95
N LYS A 94 -11.47 11.35 27.63
CA LYS A 94 -11.50 10.27 28.62
C LYS A 94 -10.13 9.90 29.20
N GLU A 95 -9.10 9.95 28.36
CA GLU A 95 -7.75 9.46 28.64
C GLU A 95 -6.69 10.54 28.34
N GLY A 96 -7.04 11.81 28.51
CA GLY A 96 -6.23 12.95 28.07
C GLY A 96 -4.78 12.98 28.59
N LYS A 97 -4.46 12.28 29.70
CA LYS A 97 -3.10 12.15 30.24
C LYS A 97 -2.26 11.09 29.53
N THR A 98 -2.85 10.23 28.72
CA THR A 98 -2.16 9.16 28.00
C THR A 98 -1.32 9.76 26.87
N ALA A 99 -0.07 9.31 26.72
CA ALA A 99 0.79 9.69 25.59
C ALA A 99 0.29 9.07 24.29
N ILE A 100 0.41 9.80 23.15
CA ILE A 100 -0.08 9.33 21.85
C ILE A 100 0.55 8.00 21.43
N GLN A 101 1.85 7.79 21.66
CA GLN A 101 2.50 6.52 21.34
C GLN A 101 1.90 5.35 22.12
N THR A 102 1.46 5.58 23.37
CA THR A 102 0.82 4.55 24.21
C THR A 102 -0.59 4.23 23.70
N TYR A 103 -1.36 5.25 23.35
CA TYR A 103 -2.69 5.08 22.78
C TYR A 103 -2.67 4.29 21.48
N LEU A 104 -1.68 4.53 20.61
CA LEU A 104 -1.57 3.89 19.30
C LEU A 104 -1.13 2.41 19.40
N LYS A 105 -0.62 1.93 20.54
CA LYS A 105 -0.26 0.50 20.71
C LYS A 105 -1.43 -0.46 20.51
N LYS A 106 -2.66 -0.02 20.71
CA LYS A 106 -3.86 -0.83 20.49
C LYS A 106 -4.04 -1.30 19.03
N TYR A 107 -3.37 -0.66 18.07
CA TYR A 107 -3.40 -1.04 16.66
C TYR A 107 -2.34 -2.09 16.29
N GLU A 108 -1.58 -2.57 17.26
CA GLU A 108 -0.63 -3.69 17.16
C GLU A 108 0.39 -3.56 16.01
N LEU A 109 0.71 -2.33 15.61
CA LEU A 109 1.73 -2.08 14.59
C LEU A 109 3.13 -2.42 15.13
N PRO A 110 4.03 -2.93 14.26
CA PRO A 110 5.44 -3.07 14.62
C PRO A 110 6.00 -1.75 15.22
N ARG A 111 6.67 -1.85 16.36
CA ARG A 111 7.17 -0.66 17.08
C ARG A 111 8.02 0.27 16.20
N SER A 112 8.86 -0.32 15.37
CA SER A 112 9.70 0.43 14.44
C SER A 112 8.89 1.22 13.40
N LEU A 113 7.83 0.62 12.86
CA LEU A 113 6.93 1.28 11.93
C LEU A 113 6.17 2.42 12.62
N LEU A 114 5.58 2.15 13.79
CA LEU A 114 4.88 3.17 14.58
C LEU A 114 5.78 4.40 14.85
N GLN A 115 7.03 4.17 15.24
CA GLN A 115 7.99 5.25 15.47
C GLN A 115 8.31 6.05 14.20
N LEU A 116 8.45 5.39 13.05
CA LEU A 116 8.71 6.07 11.78
C LEU A 116 7.51 6.90 11.33
N ILE A 117 6.29 6.38 11.48
CA ILE A 117 5.07 7.14 11.16
C ILE A 117 4.98 8.38 12.06
N LEU A 118 5.18 8.25 13.37
CA LEU A 118 5.15 9.38 14.30
C LEU A 118 6.24 10.41 13.99
N LYS A 119 7.44 9.99 13.61
CA LYS A 119 8.51 10.91 13.18
C LYS A 119 8.21 11.69 11.89
N SER A 120 7.27 11.20 11.07
CA SER A 120 6.88 11.89 9.83
C SER A 120 5.93 13.06 10.04
N ILE A 121 5.45 13.26 11.27
CA ILE A 121 4.54 14.33 11.66
C ILE A 121 5.14 15.14 12.81
N PRO A 122 4.81 16.45 12.96
CA PRO A 122 5.35 17.31 14.00
C PRO A 122 4.65 17.07 15.36
N ILE A 123 4.81 15.85 15.89
CA ILE A 123 4.26 15.41 17.17
C ILE A 123 5.32 14.59 17.90
N GLU A 124 5.60 14.94 19.15
CA GLU A 124 6.44 14.13 20.01
C GLU A 124 5.67 12.89 20.47
N PRO A 125 6.31 11.70 20.52
CA PRO A 125 5.65 10.45 20.92
C PRO A 125 5.01 10.51 22.31
N GLU A 126 5.57 11.34 23.20
CA GLU A 126 5.12 11.56 24.58
C GLU A 126 4.00 12.60 24.71
N THR A 127 3.64 13.30 23.63
CA THR A 127 2.55 14.28 23.64
C THR A 127 1.28 13.63 24.17
N ARG A 128 0.65 14.27 25.15
CA ARG A 128 -0.60 13.79 25.74
C ARG A 128 -1.77 13.99 24.82
N LEU A 129 -2.73 13.09 24.84
CA LEU A 129 -3.93 13.16 23.99
C LEU A 129 -4.68 14.49 24.14
N ALA A 130 -4.77 15.05 25.36
CA ALA A 130 -5.41 16.33 25.63
C ALA A 130 -4.67 17.54 25.01
N GLU A 131 -3.38 17.40 24.69
CA GLU A 131 -2.53 18.45 24.15
C GLU A 131 -2.52 18.47 22.61
N ILE A 132 -3.09 17.41 21.97
CA ILE A 132 -3.11 17.27 20.51
C ILE A 132 -4.05 18.29 19.89
N THR A 133 -3.48 19.21 19.13
CA THR A 133 -4.24 20.22 18.39
C THR A 133 -5.07 19.60 17.26
N LYS A 134 -6.05 20.34 16.74
CA LYS A 134 -6.83 19.94 15.56
C LYS A 134 -5.94 19.65 14.33
N ILE A 135 -4.90 20.45 14.14
CA ILE A 135 -3.96 20.30 13.02
C ILE A 135 -3.20 18.97 13.17
N GLN A 136 -2.62 18.72 14.34
CA GLN A 136 -1.89 17.49 14.63
C GLN A 136 -2.79 16.25 14.54
N ARG A 137 -4.06 16.35 14.98
CA ARG A 137 -5.03 15.28 14.83
C ARG A 137 -5.30 14.93 13.36
N ASN A 138 -5.44 15.94 12.50
CA ASN A 138 -5.60 15.69 11.06
C ASN A 138 -4.33 15.06 10.44
N GLN A 139 -3.16 15.45 10.89
CA GLN A 139 -1.89 14.83 10.46
C GLN A 139 -1.78 13.37 10.92
N LEU A 140 -2.20 13.06 12.15
CA LEU A 140 -2.29 11.67 12.62
C LEU A 140 -3.24 10.86 11.75
N VAL A 141 -4.43 11.38 11.47
CA VAL A 141 -5.41 10.70 10.61
C VAL A 141 -4.82 10.41 9.23
N ALA A 142 -4.20 11.41 8.59
CA ALA A 142 -3.58 11.22 7.28
C ALA A 142 -2.44 10.18 7.34
N ALA A 143 -1.58 10.25 8.37
CA ALA A 143 -0.42 9.37 8.50
C ALA A 143 -0.78 7.92 8.86
N PHE A 144 -1.90 7.67 9.52
CA PHE A 144 -2.29 6.31 9.91
C PHE A 144 -3.34 5.68 8.99
N CYS A 145 -4.24 6.49 8.41
CA CYS A 145 -5.30 5.98 7.53
C CYS A 145 -4.96 6.04 6.03
N GLU A 146 -4.04 6.95 5.62
CA GLU A 146 -3.69 7.14 4.20
C GLU A 146 -2.22 7.54 4.03
N TYR A 147 -1.28 6.80 4.62
CA TYR A 147 0.15 7.12 4.50
C TYR A 147 0.62 7.06 3.04
N PRO A 148 1.15 8.15 2.48
CA PRO A 148 1.45 8.24 1.06
C PRO A 148 2.85 7.69 0.71
N PHE A 149 2.91 6.93 -0.38
CA PHE A 149 4.16 6.51 -1.03
C PHE A 149 4.09 6.85 -2.51
N VAL A 150 4.95 7.74 -2.99
CA VAL A 150 5.03 8.09 -4.42
C VAL A 150 5.89 7.05 -5.12
N VAL A 151 5.33 6.36 -6.10
CA VAL A 151 6.02 5.33 -6.86
C VAL A 151 7.07 5.97 -7.77
N GLU A 152 8.31 5.58 -7.62
CA GLU A 152 9.40 5.94 -8.54
C GLU A 152 9.34 5.06 -9.79
N LYS A 153 9.26 3.75 -9.58
CA LYS A 153 9.13 2.74 -10.65
C LYS A 153 8.63 1.42 -10.09
N VAL A 154 8.07 0.59 -10.95
CA VAL A 154 7.79 -0.83 -10.69
C VAL A 154 9.03 -1.64 -11.03
N GLY A 155 9.29 -2.72 -10.32
CA GLY A 155 10.39 -3.64 -10.61
C GLY A 155 10.29 -4.22 -12.03
N GLY A 156 11.43 -4.37 -12.70
CA GLY A 156 11.49 -4.92 -14.04
C GLY A 156 11.33 -6.45 -14.07
N PHE A 157 11.44 -7.06 -15.27
CA PHE A 157 11.31 -8.51 -15.46
C PHE A 157 12.25 -9.35 -14.59
N ASN A 158 13.40 -8.82 -14.22
CA ASN A 158 14.36 -9.48 -13.33
C ASN A 158 13.90 -9.57 -11.86
N MET A 159 12.81 -8.92 -11.51
CA MET A 159 12.24 -8.90 -10.16
C MET A 159 10.78 -9.38 -10.13
N ALA A 160 10.15 -9.45 -11.28
CA ALA A 160 8.76 -9.88 -11.43
C ALA A 160 8.64 -11.38 -11.23
N MET A 161 7.60 -11.82 -10.52
CA MET A 161 7.27 -13.25 -10.34
C MET A 161 6.40 -13.77 -11.49
N ALA A 162 5.76 -12.88 -12.25
CA ALA A 162 4.92 -13.22 -13.39
C ALA A 162 5.04 -12.17 -14.49
N THR A 163 4.57 -12.51 -15.68
CA THR A 163 4.46 -11.62 -16.82
C THR A 163 2.97 -11.37 -17.14
N ALA A 164 2.58 -10.11 -17.20
CA ALA A 164 1.27 -9.73 -17.71
C ALA A 164 1.37 -9.44 -19.21
N GLY A 165 0.31 -9.72 -19.95
CA GLY A 165 0.31 -9.64 -21.42
C GLY A 165 0.38 -11.03 -22.05
N GLY A 166 0.88 -11.15 -23.28
CA GLY A 166 0.95 -12.41 -24.01
C GLY A 166 -0.16 -12.54 -25.05
N VAL A 167 -0.75 -13.73 -25.21
CA VAL A 167 -1.83 -13.96 -26.17
C VAL A 167 -3.09 -13.19 -25.79
N SER A 168 -3.68 -12.48 -26.74
CA SER A 168 -4.94 -11.76 -26.52
C SER A 168 -6.09 -12.74 -26.23
N LEU A 169 -6.67 -12.70 -25.06
CA LEU A 169 -7.80 -13.54 -24.68
C LEU A 169 -9.03 -13.34 -25.59
N ALA A 170 -9.16 -12.19 -26.23
CA ALA A 170 -10.22 -11.94 -27.23
C ALA A 170 -10.09 -12.83 -28.46
N GLU A 171 -8.87 -13.28 -28.76
CA GLU A 171 -8.53 -14.10 -29.92
C GLU A 171 -8.47 -15.61 -29.59
N VAL A 172 -8.78 -16.01 -28.36
CA VAL A 172 -8.80 -17.41 -27.93
C VAL A 172 -10.23 -17.85 -27.60
N ASN A 173 -10.58 -19.04 -28.03
CA ASN A 173 -11.83 -19.70 -27.64
C ASN A 173 -11.67 -20.23 -26.20
N SER A 174 -12.40 -19.65 -25.25
CA SER A 174 -12.29 -19.99 -23.82
C SER A 174 -12.71 -21.43 -23.47
N LYS A 175 -13.41 -22.16 -24.35
CA LYS A 175 -13.84 -23.55 -24.12
C LYS A 175 -12.86 -24.55 -24.68
N THR A 176 -12.29 -24.29 -25.85
CA THR A 176 -11.40 -25.23 -26.55
C THR A 176 -9.94 -24.83 -26.43
N MET A 177 -9.63 -23.61 -25.99
CA MET A 177 -8.31 -22.99 -25.98
C MET A 177 -7.70 -22.83 -27.38
N GLU A 178 -8.52 -22.95 -28.44
CA GLU A 178 -8.11 -22.78 -29.83
C GLU A 178 -8.07 -21.30 -30.21
N SER A 179 -7.11 -20.93 -31.06
CA SER A 179 -7.04 -19.63 -31.68
C SER A 179 -8.28 -19.39 -32.56
N LYS A 180 -8.93 -18.23 -32.44
CA LYS A 180 -9.97 -17.79 -33.33
C LYS A 180 -9.44 -17.30 -34.68
N LEU A 181 -8.13 -17.06 -34.77
CA LEU A 181 -7.48 -16.51 -35.99
C LEU A 181 -6.80 -17.61 -36.81
N VAL A 182 -6.29 -18.66 -36.17
CA VAL A 182 -5.53 -19.73 -36.79
C VAL A 182 -6.15 -21.06 -36.41
N PRO A 183 -6.93 -21.71 -37.29
CA PRO A 183 -7.52 -23.03 -37.03
C PRO A 183 -6.45 -24.07 -36.69
N GLY A 184 -6.70 -24.92 -35.71
CA GLY A 184 -5.78 -25.97 -35.26
C GLY A 184 -4.63 -25.49 -34.34
N LEU A 185 -4.53 -24.19 -34.03
CA LEU A 185 -3.58 -23.66 -33.06
C LEU A 185 -4.23 -23.59 -31.67
N TYR A 186 -3.66 -24.26 -30.69
CA TYR A 186 -4.15 -24.29 -29.32
C TYR A 186 -3.13 -23.68 -28.37
N PHE A 187 -3.63 -23.05 -27.28
CA PHE A 187 -2.80 -22.47 -26.24
C PHE A 187 -2.98 -23.23 -24.92
N ALA A 188 -1.87 -23.49 -24.24
CA ALA A 188 -1.86 -24.13 -22.92
C ALA A 188 -0.74 -23.56 -22.06
N GLY A 189 -0.99 -23.43 -20.76
CA GLY A 189 -0.04 -22.87 -19.82
C GLY A 189 -0.19 -21.37 -19.66
N GLU A 190 0.86 -20.72 -19.16
CA GLU A 190 0.94 -19.28 -18.94
C GLU A 190 1.55 -18.59 -20.18
N VAL A 191 0.70 -18.20 -21.13
CA VAL A 191 1.09 -17.66 -22.46
C VAL A 191 0.44 -16.32 -22.75
#